data_adec0467d79446ee4c68948d0e9dd6a2
#
_entry.id   adec0467d79446ee4c68948d0e9dd6a2
#
_cell.length_a   1.000
_cell.length_b   1.000
_cell.length_c   1.000
_cell.angle_alpha   90.00
_cell.angle_beta   90.00
_cell.angle_gamma   90.00
#
_symmetry.space_group_name_H-M   'P 1'
#
loop_
_entity.id
_entity.type
_entity.pdbx_description
1 polymer ?
#
loop_
_entity_poly.entity_id
_entity_poly.type
_entity_poly.pdbx_seq_one_letter_code
_entity_poly.pdbx_strand_id
1 'polypeptide(L)'
;FYADGRLFNSNTTLIDRNTGSLWSQIWGMAFDGPLKGTGLDILPCYWTRWKYAREVYREKENVKVMQTPRGGFRNYNRDPYGSYLIPGDNYYNDERILYPLQRLDSRMYPKTQVIGLEVDKNLIGIDINYVRKRKVVNFFSGLVPLVAIHDEKLDVARIFVRSIWDGRPPALFTWKDGQIQDIMTRSIWNAQGQCVQGNLQGAFMTEKFGIYAFWFAWAAANPETDTVPGASVVPDSALEFGNMAGKVLP
;
A
#
# COMPACT_ATOMS: atom_id res chain seq x y z
N PHE A 1 -21.90 1.58 -11.48
CA PHE A 1 -21.93 0.87 -10.19
C PHE A 1 -22.73 1.67 -9.17
N TYR A 2 -23.35 0.98 -8.22
CA TYR A 2 -24.00 1.55 -7.05
C TYR A 2 -23.92 0.58 -5.87
N ALA A 3 -24.13 1.09 -4.65
CA ALA A 3 -24.24 0.30 -3.43
C ALA A 3 -25.70 0.26 -2.99
N ASP A 4 -26.22 -0.92 -2.64
CA ASP A 4 -27.61 -1.11 -2.17
C ASP A 4 -27.68 -1.48 -0.68
N GLY A 5 -26.57 -1.33 0.03
CA GLY A 5 -26.45 -1.64 1.46
C GLY A 5 -26.04 -3.07 1.77
N ARG A 6 -25.87 -3.94 0.77
CA ARG A 6 -25.32 -5.28 1.00
C ARG A 6 -23.84 -5.20 1.37
N LEU A 7 -23.46 -6.08 2.30
CA LEU A 7 -22.08 -6.20 2.77
C LEU A 7 -21.57 -7.63 2.55
N PHE A 8 -20.30 -7.72 2.16
CA PHE A 8 -19.56 -8.95 2.10
C PHE A 8 -18.27 -8.76 2.92
N ASN A 9 -18.06 -9.59 3.95
CA ASN A 9 -16.96 -9.44 4.90
C ASN A 9 -16.83 -8.00 5.45
N SER A 10 -17.94 -7.46 5.96
CA SER A 10 -18.01 -6.08 6.50
C SER A 10 -17.64 -4.99 5.51
N ASN A 11 -17.62 -5.30 4.21
CA ASN A 11 -17.28 -4.37 3.13
C ASN A 11 -18.44 -4.19 2.17
N THR A 12 -18.65 -2.98 1.69
CA THR A 12 -19.77 -2.67 0.79
C THR A 12 -19.61 -3.41 -0.54
N THR A 13 -20.64 -4.14 -0.93
CA THR A 13 -20.77 -4.74 -2.25
C THR A 13 -21.21 -3.72 -3.27
N LEU A 14 -20.56 -3.68 -4.43
CA LEU A 14 -20.98 -2.87 -5.57
C LEU A 14 -21.80 -3.72 -6.54
N ILE A 15 -22.79 -3.10 -7.17
CA ILE A 15 -23.66 -3.73 -8.18
C ILE A 15 -23.51 -2.96 -9.47
N ASP A 16 -23.27 -3.63 -10.59
CA ASP A 16 -23.40 -2.98 -11.87
C ASP A 16 -24.87 -2.89 -12.31
N ARG A 17 -25.22 -1.82 -13.01
CA ARG A 17 -26.62 -1.56 -13.39
C ARG A 17 -27.11 -2.40 -14.56
N ASN A 18 -26.17 -2.90 -15.38
CA ASN A 18 -26.54 -3.56 -16.64
C ASN A 18 -26.87 -5.03 -16.41
N THR A 19 -26.08 -5.71 -15.56
CA THR A 19 -26.22 -7.15 -15.36
C THR A 19 -26.71 -7.52 -13.96
N GLY A 20 -26.64 -6.57 -12.99
CA GLY A 20 -26.94 -6.86 -11.60
C GLY A 20 -25.85 -7.68 -10.89
N SER A 21 -24.68 -7.88 -11.51
CA SER A 21 -23.58 -8.64 -10.90
C SER A 21 -23.04 -7.94 -9.68
N LEU A 22 -22.60 -8.74 -8.69
CA LEU A 22 -22.05 -8.28 -7.42
C LEU A 22 -20.51 -8.25 -7.48
N TRP A 23 -19.95 -7.12 -7.09
CA TRP A 23 -18.51 -6.83 -7.19
C TRP A 23 -17.90 -6.58 -5.83
N SER A 24 -16.77 -7.24 -5.58
CA SER A 24 -15.94 -6.99 -4.40
C SER A 24 -14.92 -5.89 -4.69
N GLN A 25 -14.87 -4.88 -3.84
CA GLN A 25 -13.85 -3.82 -3.92
C GLN A 25 -12.46 -4.35 -3.59
N ILE A 26 -12.36 -5.36 -2.69
CA ILE A 26 -11.08 -5.93 -2.27
C ILE A 26 -10.48 -6.82 -3.35
N TRP A 27 -11.30 -7.62 -4.03
CA TRP A 27 -10.81 -8.46 -5.12
C TRP A 27 -10.73 -7.74 -6.47
N GLY A 28 -11.41 -6.59 -6.60
CA GLY A 28 -11.53 -5.92 -7.90
C GLY A 28 -12.21 -6.78 -8.95
N MET A 29 -13.14 -7.67 -8.54
CA MET A 29 -13.82 -8.60 -9.45
C MET A 29 -15.28 -8.86 -9.05
N ALA A 30 -16.06 -9.31 -10.03
CA ALA A 30 -17.40 -9.82 -9.81
C ALA A 30 -17.32 -11.21 -9.14
N PHE A 31 -17.98 -11.36 -7.99
CA PHE A 31 -18.02 -12.63 -7.27
C PHE A 31 -19.35 -13.37 -7.40
N ASP A 32 -20.38 -12.69 -7.90
CA ASP A 32 -21.69 -13.28 -8.17
C ASP A 32 -22.39 -12.60 -9.35
N GLY A 33 -23.36 -13.30 -9.97
CA GLY A 33 -24.15 -12.83 -11.11
C GLY A 33 -23.53 -13.18 -12.47
N PRO A 34 -24.12 -12.62 -13.56
CA PRO A 34 -23.72 -12.96 -14.95
C PRO A 34 -22.24 -12.71 -15.28
N LEU A 35 -21.59 -11.73 -14.61
CA LEU A 35 -20.19 -11.38 -14.83
C LEU A 35 -19.24 -12.03 -13.81
N LYS A 36 -19.68 -13.03 -13.05
CA LYS A 36 -18.84 -13.71 -12.05
C LYS A 36 -17.50 -14.13 -12.63
N GLY A 37 -16.41 -13.77 -11.94
CA GLY A 37 -15.02 -14.04 -12.35
C GLY A 37 -14.40 -12.96 -13.24
N THR A 38 -15.18 -11.96 -13.69
CA THR A 38 -14.63 -10.84 -14.45
C THR A 38 -13.90 -9.89 -13.51
N GLY A 39 -12.64 -9.54 -13.83
CA GLY A 39 -11.83 -8.57 -13.10
C GLY A 39 -12.02 -7.14 -13.61
N LEU A 40 -11.69 -6.17 -12.76
CA LEU A 40 -11.54 -4.76 -13.10
C LEU A 40 -10.06 -4.40 -13.23
N ASP A 41 -9.74 -3.48 -14.12
CA ASP A 41 -8.41 -2.90 -14.19
C ASP A 41 -8.14 -2.04 -12.96
N ILE A 42 -7.01 -2.28 -12.29
CA ILE A 42 -6.58 -1.51 -11.13
C ILE A 42 -5.79 -0.30 -11.61
N LEU A 43 -6.33 0.89 -11.34
CA LEU A 43 -5.62 2.14 -11.62
C LEU A 43 -4.63 2.48 -10.50
N PRO A 44 -3.40 2.92 -10.84
CA PRO A 44 -2.45 3.41 -9.85
C PRO A 44 -3.04 4.56 -9.04
N CYS A 45 -3.07 4.41 -7.71
CA CYS A 45 -3.55 5.48 -6.84
C CYS A 45 -2.84 5.47 -5.48
N TYR A 46 -2.89 6.62 -4.80
CA TYR A 46 -2.41 6.76 -3.43
C TYR A 46 -3.51 7.37 -2.54
N TRP A 47 -3.64 6.86 -1.32
CA TRP A 47 -4.44 7.49 -0.29
C TRP A 47 -3.55 8.43 0.52
N THR A 48 -3.79 9.72 0.37
CA THR A 48 -3.08 10.75 1.10
C THR A 48 -4.03 11.84 1.58
N ARG A 49 -3.58 12.67 2.50
CA ARG A 49 -4.36 13.82 2.96
C ARG A 49 -4.29 14.94 1.94
N TRP A 50 -5.41 15.62 1.74
CA TRP A 50 -5.50 16.75 0.80
C TRP A 50 -4.39 17.80 0.96
N LYS A 51 -4.00 18.11 2.21
CA LYS A 51 -2.91 19.05 2.47
C LYS A 51 -1.60 18.65 1.79
N TYR A 52 -1.22 17.38 1.84
CA TYR A 52 0.02 16.85 1.22
C TYR A 52 -0.11 16.79 -0.31
N ALA A 53 -1.25 16.32 -0.81
CA ALA A 53 -1.49 16.32 -2.24
C ALA A 53 -1.43 17.74 -2.83
N ARG A 54 -2.05 18.71 -2.15
CA ARG A 54 -2.02 20.10 -2.56
C ARG A 54 -0.59 20.68 -2.59
N GLU A 55 0.23 20.39 -1.59
CA GLU A 55 1.61 20.87 -1.54
C GLU A 55 2.46 20.30 -2.67
N VAL A 56 2.32 19.01 -2.96
CA VAL A 56 3.11 18.32 -3.99
C VAL A 56 2.65 18.67 -5.41
N TYR A 57 1.34 18.88 -5.62
CA TYR A 57 0.77 19.02 -6.96
C TYR A 57 0.24 20.41 -7.30
N ARG A 58 0.33 21.38 -6.38
CA ARG A 58 -0.23 22.73 -6.53
C ARG A 58 0.17 23.43 -7.81
N GLU A 59 1.42 23.28 -8.22
CA GLU A 59 2.00 23.97 -9.37
C GLU A 59 2.15 23.08 -10.61
N LYS A 60 1.61 21.86 -10.58
CA LYS A 60 1.68 20.94 -11.71
C LYS A 60 0.48 21.15 -12.63
N GLU A 61 0.73 21.67 -13.82
CA GLU A 61 -0.31 21.98 -14.83
C GLU A 61 -1.17 20.78 -15.24
N ASN A 62 -0.64 19.56 -15.13
CA ASN A 62 -1.31 18.33 -15.53
C ASN A 62 -2.16 17.68 -14.44
N VAL A 63 -2.25 18.28 -13.24
CA VAL A 63 -3.05 17.75 -12.13
C VAL A 63 -4.37 18.49 -12.05
N LYS A 64 -5.48 17.75 -12.14
CA LYS A 64 -6.83 18.31 -12.05
C LYS A 64 -7.53 17.77 -10.80
N VAL A 65 -8.21 18.66 -10.07
CA VAL A 65 -9.12 18.27 -9.02
C VAL A 65 -10.44 17.85 -9.67
N MET A 66 -10.83 16.58 -9.47
CA MET A 66 -12.16 16.14 -9.90
C MET A 66 -13.22 16.76 -9.01
N GLN A 67 -14.07 17.58 -9.60
CA GLN A 67 -15.24 18.16 -8.93
C GLN A 67 -16.50 17.45 -9.42
N THR A 68 -17.37 17.06 -8.48
CA THR A 68 -18.69 16.56 -8.86
C THR A 68 -19.57 17.72 -9.28
N PRO A 69 -20.28 17.64 -10.42
CA PRO A 69 -21.16 18.71 -10.90
C PRO A 69 -22.30 19.09 -9.95
N ARG A 70 -22.60 18.23 -8.98
CA ARG A 70 -23.60 18.43 -7.92
C ARG A 70 -22.91 18.70 -6.59
N GLY A 71 -22.22 19.83 -6.51
CA GLY A 71 -21.79 20.39 -5.23
C GLY A 71 -23.04 20.83 -4.45
N GLY A 72 -23.69 19.91 -3.75
CA GLY A 72 -24.68 20.25 -2.73
C GLY A 72 -24.02 21.01 -1.60
N PHE A 73 -24.79 21.67 -0.73
CA PHE A 73 -24.35 22.38 0.47
C PHE A 73 -23.73 21.44 1.54
N ARG A 74 -22.83 20.53 1.13
CA ARG A 74 -22.13 19.65 2.07
C ARG A 74 -20.91 20.35 2.62
N ASN A 75 -20.84 20.41 3.94
CA ASN A 75 -19.65 20.90 4.63
C ASN A 75 -18.60 19.78 4.65
N TYR A 76 -17.69 19.79 3.69
CA TYR A 76 -16.58 18.81 3.59
C TYR A 76 -15.50 19.00 4.68
N ASN A 77 -15.58 20.04 5.51
CA ASN A 77 -14.68 20.22 6.66
C ASN A 77 -15.17 19.42 7.88
N ARG A 78 -16.33 18.80 7.83
CA ARG A 78 -16.87 17.94 8.88
C ARG A 78 -16.86 16.49 8.44
N ASP A 79 -16.18 15.65 9.20
CA ASP A 79 -16.27 14.19 9.03
C ASP A 79 -17.67 13.73 9.47
N PRO A 80 -18.45 13.09 8.59
CA PRO A 80 -19.79 12.60 8.94
C PRO A 80 -19.76 11.44 9.95
N TYR A 81 -18.62 10.78 10.10
CA TYR A 81 -18.40 9.65 11.01
C TYR A 81 -17.71 10.05 12.33
N GLY A 82 -17.45 11.32 12.55
CA GLY A 82 -16.68 11.82 13.69
C GLY A 82 -15.21 12.08 13.34
N SER A 83 -14.39 12.38 14.35
CA SER A 83 -12.96 12.61 14.11
C SER A 83 -12.19 11.30 14.15
N TYR A 84 -11.46 10.97 13.09
CA TYR A 84 -10.47 9.87 13.08
C TYR A 84 -9.35 10.02 14.13
N LEU A 85 -9.36 11.09 14.87
CA LEU A 85 -8.34 11.43 15.86
C LEU A 85 -8.83 11.33 17.30
N ILE A 86 -10.12 11.03 17.53
CA ILE A 86 -10.66 10.91 18.89
C ILE A 86 -10.63 9.43 19.30
N PRO A 87 -9.73 9.04 20.22
CA PRO A 87 -9.75 7.70 20.79
C PRO A 87 -11.09 7.44 21.50
N GLY A 88 -11.70 6.30 21.22
CA GLY A 88 -12.91 5.85 21.91
C GLY A 88 -14.23 6.03 21.15
N ASP A 89 -14.25 6.68 20.00
CA ASP A 89 -15.42 6.64 19.12
C ASP A 89 -15.59 5.24 18.55
N ASN A 90 -16.83 4.74 18.54
CA ASN A 90 -17.15 3.37 18.16
C ASN A 90 -16.66 2.96 16.76
N TYR A 91 -16.59 3.90 15.83
CA TYR A 91 -16.12 3.63 14.48
C TYR A 91 -14.60 3.51 14.40
N TYR A 92 -13.88 4.26 15.22
CA TYR A 92 -12.41 4.36 15.21
C TYR A 92 -11.72 3.54 16.28
N ASN A 93 -12.46 2.76 17.04
CA ASN A 93 -11.88 1.75 17.90
C ASN A 93 -11.21 0.68 17.03
N ASP A 94 -9.89 0.54 17.15
CA ASP A 94 -9.06 -0.33 16.31
C ASP A 94 -9.42 -1.82 16.41
N GLU A 95 -10.06 -2.21 17.51
CA GLU A 95 -10.44 -3.60 17.78
C GLU A 95 -11.88 -3.91 17.35
N ARG A 96 -12.75 -2.89 17.25
CA ARG A 96 -14.17 -3.10 17.01
C ARG A 96 -14.53 -3.16 15.54
N ILE A 97 -15.02 -4.31 15.10
CA ILE A 97 -15.64 -4.52 13.78
C ILE A 97 -17.16 -4.40 13.94
N LEU A 98 -17.80 -3.54 13.15
CA LEU A 98 -19.22 -3.22 13.28
C LEU A 98 -20.13 -4.27 12.64
N TYR A 99 -19.67 -4.96 11.61
CA TYR A 99 -20.45 -5.91 10.83
C TYR A 99 -19.79 -7.27 10.75
N PRO A 100 -20.54 -8.34 10.50
CA PRO A 100 -20.02 -9.70 10.48
C PRO A 100 -18.89 -9.92 9.47
N LEU A 101 -17.93 -10.75 9.87
CA LEU A 101 -16.88 -11.30 9.01
C LEU A 101 -17.02 -12.82 8.96
N GLN A 102 -16.68 -13.43 7.85
CA GLN A 102 -16.58 -14.88 7.72
C GLN A 102 -15.37 -15.42 8.50
N ARG A 103 -14.31 -14.63 8.59
CA ARG A 103 -13.07 -14.97 9.30
C ARG A 103 -12.44 -13.72 9.91
N LEU A 104 -12.00 -13.84 11.16
CA LEU A 104 -11.16 -12.84 11.82
C LEU A 104 -9.71 -13.31 11.80
N ASP A 105 -8.80 -12.40 11.45
CA ASP A 105 -7.37 -12.62 11.49
C ASP A 105 -6.72 -11.69 12.51
N SER A 106 -6.00 -12.27 13.48
CA SER A 106 -5.43 -11.57 14.63
C SER A 106 -3.96 -11.17 14.47
N ARG A 107 -3.36 -11.39 13.27
CA ARG A 107 -1.95 -11.01 13.02
C ARG A 107 -1.70 -9.50 13.10
N MET A 108 -2.73 -8.70 12.86
CA MET A 108 -2.74 -7.25 13.08
C MET A 108 -4.04 -6.81 13.74
N TYR A 109 -4.08 -5.60 14.29
CA TYR A 109 -5.35 -5.00 14.75
C TYR A 109 -6.31 -4.86 13.57
N PRO A 110 -7.61 -5.13 13.76
CA PRO A 110 -8.59 -5.16 12.67
C PRO A 110 -8.57 -3.93 11.76
N LYS A 111 -8.43 -2.74 12.32
CA LYS A 111 -8.42 -1.49 11.57
C LYS A 111 -7.02 -0.96 11.23
N THR A 112 -6.00 -1.78 11.33
CA THR A 112 -4.69 -1.46 10.75
C THR A 112 -4.86 -1.17 9.26
N GLN A 113 -4.40 -0.01 8.81
CA GLN A 113 -4.42 0.36 7.40
C GLN A 113 -3.29 -0.38 6.67
N VAL A 114 -3.67 -1.14 5.66
CA VAL A 114 -2.73 -1.92 4.86
C VAL A 114 -2.83 -1.58 3.38
N ILE A 115 -1.74 -1.81 2.66
CA ILE A 115 -1.74 -1.97 1.21
C ILE A 115 -1.77 -3.46 0.94
N GLY A 116 -2.89 -3.96 0.43
CA GLY A 116 -3.01 -5.32 -0.06
C GLY A 116 -2.48 -5.42 -1.46
N LEU A 117 -1.52 -6.31 -1.69
CA LEU A 117 -0.83 -6.44 -2.96
C LEU A 117 -0.82 -7.91 -3.41
N GLU A 118 -1.08 -8.13 -4.69
CA GLU A 118 -0.83 -9.40 -5.36
C GLU A 118 0.40 -9.27 -6.26
N VAL A 119 1.39 -10.13 -6.05
CA VAL A 119 2.59 -10.20 -6.88
C VAL A 119 2.86 -11.66 -7.20
N ASP A 120 2.87 -12.01 -8.46
CA ASP A 120 3.12 -13.38 -8.93
C ASP A 120 2.27 -14.42 -8.19
N LYS A 121 0.96 -14.13 -8.07
CA LYS A 121 -0.06 -14.93 -7.36
C LYS A 121 0.14 -15.02 -5.83
N ASN A 122 1.13 -14.34 -5.27
CA ASN A 122 1.32 -14.26 -3.83
C ASN A 122 0.64 -12.99 -3.30
N LEU A 123 -0.15 -13.15 -2.26
CA LEU A 123 -0.89 -12.06 -1.62
C LEU A 123 -0.14 -11.60 -0.38
N ILE A 124 -0.03 -10.29 -0.18
CA ILE A 124 0.64 -9.72 0.97
C ILE A 124 -0.06 -8.45 1.46
N GLY A 125 -0.28 -8.35 2.77
CA GLY A 125 -0.80 -7.15 3.43
C GLY A 125 0.32 -6.36 4.10
N ILE A 126 0.55 -5.13 3.68
CA ILE A 126 1.67 -4.28 4.13
C ILE A 126 1.13 -3.20 5.05
N ASP A 127 1.48 -3.24 6.34
CA ASP A 127 1.12 -2.21 7.31
C ASP A 127 1.78 -0.86 6.96
N ILE A 128 0.96 0.11 6.63
CA ILE A 128 1.41 1.47 6.24
C ILE A 128 2.12 2.17 7.40
N ASN A 129 1.66 1.98 8.65
CA ASN A 129 2.28 2.59 9.81
C ASN A 129 3.64 1.97 10.12
N TYR A 130 3.80 0.67 9.89
CA TYR A 130 5.09 0.02 10.02
C TYR A 130 6.11 0.60 9.02
N VAL A 131 5.73 0.74 7.74
CA VAL A 131 6.58 1.36 6.71
C VAL A 131 6.89 2.82 7.08
N ARG A 132 5.90 3.59 7.56
CA ARG A 132 6.09 4.97 8.00
C ARG A 132 7.15 5.09 9.11
N LYS A 133 7.12 4.19 10.08
CA LYS A 133 8.10 4.17 11.20
C LYS A 133 9.49 3.72 10.75
N ARG A 134 9.57 2.71 9.90
CA ARG A 134 10.84 2.13 9.44
C ARG A 134 11.49 2.92 8.31
N LYS A 135 10.72 3.77 7.59
CA LYS A 135 11.10 4.52 6.39
C LYS A 135 11.39 3.65 5.18
N VAL A 136 12.12 2.57 5.34
CA VAL A 136 12.49 1.60 4.32
C VAL A 136 12.33 0.20 4.88
N VAL A 137 11.63 -0.66 4.15
CA VAL A 137 11.42 -2.07 4.54
C VAL A 137 11.68 -2.96 3.33
N ASN A 138 12.72 -3.78 3.38
CA ASN A 138 12.97 -4.80 2.37
C ASN A 138 12.23 -6.08 2.74
N PHE A 139 11.55 -6.69 1.77
CA PHE A 139 10.78 -7.92 1.99
C PHE A 139 10.67 -8.73 0.70
N PHE A 140 10.02 -9.88 0.78
CA PHE A 140 9.69 -10.71 -0.36
C PHE A 140 8.17 -10.93 -0.42
N SER A 141 7.63 -11.10 -1.62
CA SER A 141 6.32 -11.68 -1.86
C SER A 141 6.53 -12.90 -2.75
N GLY A 142 6.41 -14.09 -2.18
CA GLY A 142 6.93 -15.30 -2.81
C GLY A 142 8.43 -15.16 -3.10
N LEU A 143 8.81 -15.27 -4.37
CA LEU A 143 10.20 -15.09 -4.83
C LEU A 143 10.52 -13.67 -5.31
N VAL A 144 9.54 -12.79 -5.37
CA VAL A 144 9.74 -11.42 -5.86
C VAL A 144 10.30 -10.54 -4.75
N PRO A 145 11.51 -9.99 -4.92
CA PRO A 145 12.12 -9.10 -3.94
C PRO A 145 11.52 -7.69 -4.06
N LEU A 146 11.00 -7.18 -2.95
CA LEU A 146 10.32 -5.89 -2.87
C LEU A 146 10.95 -4.99 -1.81
N VAL A 147 10.75 -3.70 -1.97
CA VAL A 147 11.02 -2.68 -0.95
C VAL A 147 9.83 -1.75 -0.82
N ALA A 148 9.40 -1.50 0.42
CA ALA A 148 8.45 -0.44 0.73
C ALA A 148 9.20 0.78 1.26
N ILE A 149 8.90 1.95 0.72
CA ILE A 149 9.52 3.24 1.03
C ILE A 149 8.44 4.22 1.48
N HIS A 150 8.66 4.90 2.61
CA HIS A 150 7.78 5.97 3.05
C HIS A 150 8.10 7.26 2.28
N ASP A 151 7.18 7.70 1.43
CA ASP A 151 7.23 9.02 0.80
C ASP A 151 6.68 10.07 1.79
N GLU A 152 7.58 10.80 2.45
CA GLU A 152 7.23 11.78 3.48
C GLU A 152 6.44 12.97 2.92
N LYS A 153 6.63 13.32 1.65
CA LYS A 153 5.94 14.45 1.02
C LYS A 153 4.46 14.18 0.83
N LEU A 154 4.11 12.96 0.45
CA LEU A 154 2.72 12.53 0.29
C LEU A 154 2.17 11.79 1.51
N ASP A 155 3.02 11.43 2.47
CA ASP A 155 2.69 10.55 3.61
C ASP A 155 2.09 9.21 3.17
N VAL A 156 2.71 8.57 2.17
CA VAL A 156 2.27 7.28 1.61
C VAL A 156 3.40 6.25 1.65
N ALA A 157 3.05 4.97 1.68
CA ALA A 157 3.99 3.90 1.40
C ALA A 157 3.99 3.60 -0.10
N ARG A 158 5.17 3.57 -0.71
CA ARG A 158 5.38 3.16 -2.10
C ARG A 158 6.10 1.83 -2.13
N ILE A 159 5.74 0.96 -3.05
CA ILE A 159 6.26 -0.40 -3.11
C ILE A 159 6.94 -0.59 -4.46
N PHE A 160 8.19 -1.07 -4.43
CA PHE A 160 8.99 -1.24 -5.64
C PHE A 160 9.58 -2.64 -5.71
N VAL A 161 9.79 -3.13 -6.94
CA VAL A 161 10.63 -4.29 -7.22
C VAL A 161 12.09 -3.85 -7.10
N ARG A 162 12.87 -4.54 -6.24
CA ARG A 162 14.27 -4.18 -6.00
C ARG A 162 15.30 -4.98 -6.80
N SER A 163 14.86 -5.74 -7.81
CA SER A 163 15.72 -6.29 -8.86
C SER A 163 16.02 -5.18 -9.87
N ILE A 164 17.13 -4.47 -9.70
CA ILE A 164 17.47 -3.27 -10.49
C ILE A 164 18.34 -3.65 -11.70
N TRP A 165 18.99 -4.80 -11.65
CA TRP A 165 19.95 -5.29 -12.66
C TRP A 165 19.82 -6.78 -12.89
N ASP A 166 20.14 -7.21 -14.08
CA ASP A 166 20.12 -8.62 -14.45
C ASP A 166 21.34 -9.36 -13.88
N GLY A 167 21.13 -10.61 -13.47
CA GLY A 167 22.17 -11.52 -13.02
C GLY A 167 22.88 -11.18 -11.71
N ARG A 168 22.38 -10.21 -10.95
CA ARG A 168 22.91 -9.85 -9.63
C ARG A 168 21.86 -10.07 -8.53
N PRO A 169 22.28 -10.23 -7.27
CA PRO A 169 21.35 -10.24 -6.15
C PRO A 169 20.49 -8.96 -6.11
N PRO A 170 19.24 -9.06 -5.66
CA PRO A 170 18.37 -7.90 -5.51
C PRO A 170 19.00 -6.86 -4.58
N ALA A 171 18.87 -5.58 -4.91
CA ALA A 171 19.36 -4.50 -4.07
C ALA A 171 18.70 -4.53 -2.68
N LEU A 172 19.46 -4.19 -1.65
CA LEU A 172 18.95 -3.95 -0.31
C LEU A 172 19.06 -2.47 -0.01
N PHE A 173 18.00 -1.89 0.55
CA PHE A 173 17.91 -0.48 0.84
C PHE A 173 17.90 -0.23 2.34
N THR A 174 18.45 0.88 2.76
CA THR A 174 18.44 1.36 4.14
C THR A 174 18.06 2.83 4.21
N TRP A 175 17.51 3.23 5.36
CA TRP A 175 17.33 4.63 5.71
C TRP A 175 18.48 5.05 6.60
N LYS A 176 19.33 5.94 6.09
CA LYS A 176 20.52 6.41 6.80
C LYS A 176 20.71 7.91 6.57
N ASP A 177 20.96 8.64 7.64
CA ASP A 177 21.24 10.09 7.62
C ASP A 177 20.19 10.92 6.83
N GLY A 178 18.91 10.53 6.94
CA GLY A 178 17.82 11.20 6.24
C GLY A 178 17.68 10.82 4.76
N GLN A 179 18.37 9.78 4.30
CA GLN A 179 18.42 9.37 2.89
C GLN A 179 18.11 7.89 2.71
N ILE A 180 17.52 7.56 1.55
CA ILE A 180 17.35 6.19 1.09
C ILE A 180 18.62 5.80 0.32
N GLN A 181 19.29 4.74 0.77
CA GLN A 181 20.56 4.32 0.19
C GLN A 181 20.53 2.82 -0.10
N ASP A 182 20.99 2.39 -1.28
CA ASP A 182 21.28 0.97 -1.47
C ASP A 182 22.62 0.58 -0.81
N ILE A 183 22.65 -0.61 -0.24
CA ILE A 183 23.77 -1.06 0.58
C ILE A 183 25.00 -1.40 -0.27
N MET A 184 24.80 -1.89 -1.50
CA MET A 184 25.89 -2.40 -2.35
C MET A 184 26.70 -1.28 -3.00
N THR A 185 26.01 -0.32 -3.64
CA THR A 185 26.69 0.75 -4.38
C THR A 185 26.72 2.07 -3.60
N ARG A 186 25.97 2.15 -2.49
CA ARG A 186 25.76 3.35 -1.69
C ARG A 186 25.16 4.51 -2.49
N SER A 187 24.50 4.21 -3.60
CA SER A 187 23.77 5.19 -4.37
C SER A 187 22.56 5.69 -3.60
N ILE A 188 22.22 6.97 -3.79
CA ILE A 188 21.12 7.64 -3.09
C ILE A 188 19.89 7.62 -4.00
N TRP A 189 18.76 7.29 -3.39
CA TRP A 189 17.48 7.14 -4.06
C TRP A 189 16.44 8.10 -3.48
N ASN A 190 15.52 8.55 -4.32
CA ASN A 190 14.34 9.28 -3.84
C ASN A 190 13.17 8.34 -3.56
N ALA A 191 12.13 8.87 -2.91
CA ALA A 191 10.94 8.10 -2.56
C ALA A 191 10.11 7.67 -3.78
N GLN A 192 10.37 8.21 -4.97
CA GLN A 192 9.75 7.83 -6.24
C GLN A 192 10.45 6.65 -6.92
N GLY A 193 11.44 6.04 -6.25
CA GLY A 193 12.17 4.88 -6.77
C GLY A 193 13.23 5.22 -7.82
N GLN A 194 13.65 6.48 -7.90
CA GLN A 194 14.71 6.93 -8.80
C GLN A 194 16.03 7.08 -8.06
N CYS A 195 17.11 6.58 -8.63
CA CYS A 195 18.47 6.85 -8.18
C CYS A 195 18.88 8.27 -8.58
N VAL A 196 19.13 9.13 -7.59
CA VAL A 196 19.44 10.56 -7.80
C VAL A 196 20.92 10.87 -7.70
N GLN A 197 21.73 9.98 -7.08
CA GLN A 197 23.17 10.18 -6.93
C GLN A 197 23.90 8.84 -6.79
N GLY A 198 25.14 8.76 -7.28
CA GLY A 198 26.02 7.60 -7.16
C GLY A 198 26.13 6.80 -8.47
N ASN A 199 26.67 5.57 -8.35
CA ASN A 199 26.98 4.72 -9.52
C ASN A 199 25.76 4.27 -10.31
N LEU A 200 24.55 4.36 -9.72
CA LEU A 200 23.29 3.97 -10.35
C LEU A 200 22.44 5.20 -10.75
N GLN A 201 23.02 6.39 -10.78
CA GLN A 201 22.27 7.61 -11.10
C GLN A 201 21.51 7.47 -12.40
N GLY A 202 20.20 7.82 -12.35
CA GLY A 202 19.28 7.67 -13.46
C GLY A 202 18.53 6.35 -13.53
N ALA A 203 18.91 5.34 -12.75
CA ALA A 203 18.15 4.10 -12.66
C ALA A 203 16.82 4.30 -11.94
N PHE A 204 15.83 3.46 -12.30
CA PHE A 204 14.48 3.45 -11.71
C PHE A 204 14.10 2.05 -11.26
N MET A 205 13.40 1.98 -10.15
CA MET A 205 12.69 0.77 -9.71
C MET A 205 11.28 0.73 -10.27
N THR A 206 10.80 -0.46 -10.61
CA THR A 206 9.40 -0.66 -11.04
C THR A 206 8.47 -0.60 -9.84
N GLU A 207 7.55 0.36 -9.81
CA GLU A 207 6.56 0.50 -8.75
C GLU A 207 5.41 -0.50 -8.92
N LYS A 208 4.93 -1.01 -7.78
CA LYS A 208 3.75 -1.89 -7.66
C LYS A 208 2.67 -1.17 -6.89
N PHE A 209 1.44 -1.26 -7.38
CA PHE A 209 0.28 -0.65 -6.76
C PHE A 209 -0.63 -1.73 -6.21
N GLY A 210 -1.16 -1.48 -5.03
CA GLY A 210 -2.08 -2.37 -4.34
C GLY A 210 -3.35 -1.66 -3.91
N ILE A 211 -4.22 -2.39 -3.23
CA ILE A 211 -5.50 -1.92 -2.73
C ILE A 211 -5.34 -1.45 -1.29
N TYR A 212 -5.75 -0.22 -1.00
CA TYR A 212 -5.81 0.30 0.36
C TYR A 212 -7.03 -0.27 1.06
N ALA A 213 -6.82 -0.90 2.22
CA ALA A 213 -7.87 -1.51 3.01
C ALA A 213 -7.56 -1.45 4.50
N PHE A 214 -8.56 -1.75 5.33
CA PHE A 214 -8.30 -2.20 6.70
C PHE A 214 -7.92 -3.68 6.70
N TRP A 215 -7.08 -4.06 7.66
CA TRP A 215 -6.61 -5.44 7.80
C TRP A 215 -7.75 -6.45 7.81
N PHE A 216 -8.81 -6.20 8.60
CA PHE A 216 -9.94 -7.11 8.68
C PHE A 216 -10.56 -7.40 7.30
N ALA A 217 -10.67 -6.40 6.44
CA ALA A 217 -11.28 -6.53 5.12
C ALA A 217 -10.36 -7.27 4.15
N TRP A 218 -9.07 -6.93 4.16
CA TRP A 218 -8.06 -7.59 3.33
C TRP A 218 -7.90 -9.06 3.70
N ALA A 219 -7.68 -9.36 4.99
CA ALA A 219 -7.43 -10.72 5.47
C ALA A 219 -8.66 -11.64 5.36
N ALA A 220 -9.88 -11.12 5.58
CA ALA A 220 -11.09 -11.89 5.39
C ALA A 220 -11.34 -12.27 3.94
N ALA A 221 -10.95 -11.41 3.00
CA ALA A 221 -11.04 -11.68 1.56
C ALA A 221 -9.89 -12.56 1.06
N ASN A 222 -8.73 -12.52 1.71
CA ASN A 222 -7.49 -13.18 1.29
C ASN A 222 -6.85 -13.94 2.46
N PRO A 223 -7.40 -15.11 2.87
CA PRO A 223 -6.95 -15.83 4.06
C PRO A 223 -5.48 -16.28 4.02
N GLU A 224 -4.95 -16.56 2.83
CA GLU A 224 -3.58 -17.02 2.61
C GLU A 224 -2.56 -15.89 2.46
N THR A 225 -2.97 -14.65 2.72
CA THR A 225 -2.10 -13.49 2.59
C THR A 225 -0.94 -13.50 3.57
N ASP A 226 0.25 -13.16 3.10
CA ASP A 226 1.40 -12.85 3.95
C ASP A 226 1.26 -11.44 4.56
N THR A 227 2.18 -11.08 5.47
CA THR A 227 2.15 -9.81 6.17
C THR A 227 3.52 -9.10 6.20
N VAL A 228 3.49 -7.77 6.15
CA VAL A 228 4.61 -6.91 6.52
C VAL A 228 4.12 -5.97 7.64
N PRO A 229 4.64 -6.10 8.88
CA PRO A 229 5.75 -6.99 9.29
C PRO A 229 5.35 -8.47 9.33
N GLY A 230 6.31 -9.34 9.07
CA GLY A 230 6.15 -10.80 9.07
C GLY A 230 7.42 -11.51 8.64
N ALA A 231 7.31 -12.82 8.41
CA ALA A 231 8.46 -13.66 8.02
C ALA A 231 9.10 -13.27 6.69
N SER A 232 8.35 -12.58 5.82
CA SER A 232 8.81 -12.09 4.52
C SER A 232 9.78 -10.90 4.58
N VAL A 233 9.90 -10.23 5.76
CA VAL A 233 10.78 -9.07 5.95
C VAL A 233 12.23 -9.51 6.06
N VAL A 234 13.11 -8.85 5.30
CA VAL A 234 14.57 -9.05 5.40
C VAL A 234 15.04 -8.54 6.77
N PRO A 235 15.67 -9.37 7.60
CA PRO A 235 16.09 -8.96 8.94
C PRO A 235 17.22 -7.92 8.90
N ASP A 236 17.24 -7.05 9.90
CA ASP A 236 18.25 -5.95 10.00
C ASP A 236 19.68 -6.47 9.99
N SER A 237 19.94 -7.67 10.55
CA SER A 237 21.22 -8.33 10.50
C SER A 237 21.75 -8.56 9.07
N ALA A 238 20.88 -8.88 8.12
CA ALA A 238 21.26 -9.03 6.72
C ALA A 238 21.69 -7.70 6.08
N LEU A 239 21.18 -6.57 6.61
CA LEU A 239 21.59 -5.23 6.16
C LEU A 239 22.97 -4.83 6.66
N GLU A 240 23.42 -5.40 7.79
CA GLU A 240 24.76 -5.16 8.35
C GLU A 240 25.85 -5.92 7.60
N PHE A 241 25.58 -7.14 7.16
CA PHE A 241 26.54 -7.95 6.38
C PHE A 241 26.91 -7.30 5.04
N GLY A 242 25.97 -6.65 4.37
CA GLY A 242 26.22 -5.87 3.15
C GLY A 242 27.23 -4.72 3.36
N ASN A 243 27.25 -4.13 4.56
CA ASN A 243 28.22 -3.09 4.92
C ASN A 243 29.65 -3.63 5.16
N MET A 244 29.80 -4.91 5.53
CA MET A 244 31.13 -5.55 5.74
C MET A 244 31.72 -6.05 4.44
N ALA A 245 30.94 -6.54 3.50
CA ALA A 245 31.42 -7.00 2.19
C ALA A 245 32.08 -5.88 1.36
N GLY A 246 31.74 -4.62 1.62
CA GLY A 246 32.38 -3.45 1.01
C GLY A 246 33.70 -3.00 1.66
N LYS A 247 34.15 -3.69 2.73
CA LYS A 247 35.38 -3.37 3.44
C LYS A 247 36.53 -4.35 3.20
N VAL A 248 36.26 -5.42 2.46
CA VAL A 248 37.29 -6.43 2.17
C VAL A 248 37.45 -6.51 0.66
N LEU A 249 38.30 -5.67 0.13
CA LEU A 249 39.29 -6.01 -0.93
C LEU A 249 40.26 -4.84 -1.05
N PRO A 250 41.56 -5.07 -0.83
CA PRO A 250 42.61 -4.09 -1.12
C PRO A 250 42.76 -3.86 -2.62
#